data_471c06454868df3636b3d147621bd5e2
#
_entry.id   471c06454868df3636b3d147621bd5e2
#
_cell.length_a   1.000
_cell.length_b   1.000
_cell.length_c   1.000
_cell.angle_alpha   90.00
_cell.angle_beta   90.00
_cell.angle_gamma   90.00
#
_symmetry.space_group_name_H-M   'P 1'
#
loop_
_entity.id
_entity.type
_entity.pdbx_description
1 polymer ?
#
loop_
_entity_poly.entity_id
_entity_poly.type
_entity_poly.pdbx_seq_one_letter_code
_entity_poly.pdbx_strand_id
1 'polypeptide(L)'
;MSADDAKVLGALPAIEQRGDARSIRPLLHALAGARDTVVRQRITGMLYEVKVKDAAAELLAALDVPDLEPVRTTILATFWNAGLDVREHLDVFVSTAIAGTADECFECLTVVENQEIWPERAVRTSITRLRNAASAEADEYKVAMLRNMQQVLEERLGLGQAHE
;
A
#
# COMPACT_ATOMS: atom_id res chain seq x y z
N MET A 1 -26.53 12.48 4.53
CA MET A 1 -25.95 11.23 3.99
C MET A 1 -26.73 10.79 2.76
N SER A 2 -26.05 10.44 1.67
CA SER A 2 -26.71 9.95 0.47
C SER A 2 -27.37 8.57 0.71
N ALA A 3 -28.33 8.21 -0.16
CA ALA A 3 -28.96 6.88 -0.07
C ALA A 3 -27.94 5.76 -0.27
N ASP A 4 -26.96 5.96 -1.17
CA ASP A 4 -25.91 4.98 -1.42
C ASP A 4 -25.00 4.82 -0.20
N ASP A 5 -24.60 5.92 0.43
CA ASP A 5 -23.78 5.88 1.66
C ASP A 5 -24.53 5.19 2.80
N ALA A 6 -25.83 5.44 2.93
CA ALA A 6 -26.65 4.79 3.96
C ALA A 6 -26.73 3.26 3.72
N LYS A 7 -26.85 2.83 2.46
CA LYS A 7 -26.82 1.42 2.09
C LYS A 7 -25.49 0.75 2.44
N VAL A 8 -24.39 1.41 2.10
CA VAL A 8 -23.05 0.93 2.42
C VAL A 8 -22.90 0.79 3.93
N LEU A 9 -23.25 1.83 4.69
CA LEU A 9 -23.13 1.82 6.14
C LEU A 9 -23.92 0.67 6.77
N GLY A 10 -25.12 0.39 6.25
CA GLY A 10 -25.95 -0.72 6.71
C GLY A 10 -25.36 -2.10 6.44
N ALA A 11 -24.55 -2.24 5.40
CA ALA A 11 -23.92 -3.51 5.03
C ALA A 11 -22.62 -3.81 5.80
N LEU A 12 -21.95 -2.80 6.34
CA LEU A 12 -20.63 -2.96 6.95
C LEU A 12 -20.58 -3.96 8.12
N PRO A 13 -21.55 -3.98 9.07
CA PRO A 13 -21.47 -4.96 10.15
C PRO A 13 -21.42 -6.41 9.71
N ALA A 14 -22.18 -6.77 8.65
CA ALA A 14 -22.18 -8.12 8.13
C ALA A 14 -20.85 -8.47 7.46
N ILE A 15 -20.26 -7.51 6.75
CA ILE A 15 -18.94 -7.69 6.11
C ILE A 15 -17.86 -7.86 7.19
N GLU A 16 -17.93 -7.07 8.26
CA GLU A 16 -16.99 -7.15 9.37
C GLU A 16 -17.00 -8.51 10.05
N GLN A 17 -18.19 -9.12 10.18
CA GLN A 17 -18.34 -10.42 10.84
C GLN A 17 -18.09 -11.63 9.94
N ARG A 18 -18.43 -11.54 8.65
CA ARG A 18 -18.47 -12.69 7.73
C ARG A 18 -17.65 -12.49 6.46
N GLY A 19 -17.05 -11.30 6.29
CA GLY A 19 -16.29 -10.99 5.09
C GLY A 19 -15.02 -11.81 4.99
N ASP A 20 -14.59 -12.01 3.75
CA ASP A 20 -13.31 -12.64 3.41
C ASP A 20 -12.58 -11.73 2.41
N ALA A 21 -11.50 -12.23 1.79
CA ALA A 21 -10.72 -11.46 0.82
C ALA A 21 -11.56 -10.91 -0.34
N ARG A 22 -12.64 -11.59 -0.72
CA ARG A 22 -13.55 -11.15 -1.79
C ARG A 22 -14.32 -9.88 -1.42
N SER A 23 -14.42 -9.55 -0.14
CA SER A 23 -15.05 -8.32 0.33
C SER A 23 -14.18 -7.09 0.13
N ILE A 24 -12.87 -7.25 -0.03
CA ILE A 24 -11.91 -6.12 -0.10
C ILE A 24 -12.19 -5.24 -1.32
N ARG A 25 -12.32 -5.82 -2.51
CA ARG A 25 -12.56 -5.04 -3.72
C ARG A 25 -13.87 -4.24 -3.65
N PRO A 26 -15.01 -4.82 -3.25
CA PRO A 26 -16.24 -4.06 -3.06
C PRO A 26 -16.11 -2.94 -2.01
N LEU A 27 -15.37 -3.17 -0.91
CA LEU A 27 -15.13 -2.13 0.09
C LEU A 27 -14.33 -0.96 -0.49
N LEU A 28 -13.33 -1.24 -1.32
CA LEU A 28 -12.54 -0.20 -1.97
C LEU A 28 -13.38 0.63 -2.95
N HIS A 29 -14.24 -0.03 -3.73
CA HIS A 29 -15.17 0.68 -4.62
C HIS A 29 -16.17 1.53 -3.83
N ALA A 30 -16.67 1.02 -2.71
CA ALA A 30 -17.54 1.76 -1.82
C ALA A 30 -16.84 2.99 -1.25
N LEU A 31 -15.57 2.85 -0.85
CA LEU A 31 -14.75 3.95 -0.36
C LEU A 31 -14.54 5.03 -1.44
N ALA A 32 -14.24 4.60 -2.67
CA ALA A 32 -14.03 5.52 -3.79
C ALA A 32 -15.29 6.33 -4.10
N GLY A 33 -16.48 5.74 -3.94
CA GLY A 33 -17.75 6.40 -4.20
C GLY A 33 -18.39 7.11 -3.00
N ALA A 34 -17.91 6.83 -1.78
CA ALA A 34 -18.50 7.39 -0.57
C ALA A 34 -18.19 8.88 -0.44
N ARG A 35 -19.20 9.68 -0.08
CA ARG A 35 -19.06 11.11 0.15
C ARG A 35 -19.10 11.46 1.65
N ASP A 36 -19.78 10.65 2.43
CA ASP A 36 -19.90 10.86 3.87
C ASP A 36 -18.61 10.48 4.59
N THR A 37 -18.11 11.39 5.42
CA THR A 37 -16.86 11.21 6.16
C THR A 37 -16.92 10.02 7.11
N VAL A 38 -18.06 9.80 7.79
CA VAL A 38 -18.21 8.69 8.73
C VAL A 38 -18.14 7.35 8.01
N VAL A 39 -18.79 7.24 6.84
CA VAL A 39 -18.75 6.03 6.02
C VAL A 39 -17.32 5.75 5.57
N ARG A 40 -16.61 6.78 5.07
CA ARG A 40 -15.23 6.66 4.62
C ARG A 40 -14.30 6.21 5.75
N GLN A 41 -14.42 6.82 6.93
CA GLN A 41 -13.61 6.46 8.09
C GLN A 41 -13.87 5.03 8.54
N ARG A 42 -15.12 4.60 8.50
CA ARG A 42 -15.49 3.24 8.91
C ARG A 42 -14.90 2.19 7.97
N ILE A 43 -15.02 2.40 6.66
CA ILE A 43 -14.45 1.49 5.66
C ILE A 43 -12.92 1.44 5.81
N THR A 44 -12.28 2.60 5.94
CA THR A 44 -10.83 2.69 6.11
C THR A 44 -10.37 1.93 7.36
N GLY A 45 -11.08 2.10 8.48
CA GLY A 45 -10.77 1.38 9.72
C GLY A 45 -10.88 -0.13 9.56
N MET A 46 -11.89 -0.60 8.85
CA MET A 46 -12.04 -2.03 8.56
C MET A 46 -10.90 -2.57 7.71
N LEU A 47 -10.50 -1.82 6.68
CA LEU A 47 -9.37 -2.21 5.82
C LEU A 47 -8.07 -2.30 6.63
N TYR A 48 -7.81 -1.32 7.49
CA TYR A 48 -6.58 -1.27 8.29
C TYR A 48 -6.46 -2.39 9.33
N GLU A 49 -7.55 -3.07 9.62
CA GLU A 49 -7.57 -4.20 10.56
C GLU A 49 -7.71 -5.56 9.85
N VAL A 50 -7.66 -5.58 8.51
CA VAL A 50 -7.88 -6.82 7.76
C VAL A 50 -6.78 -7.85 8.04
N LYS A 51 -7.21 -9.07 8.37
CA LYS A 51 -6.31 -10.21 8.66
C LYS A 51 -6.68 -11.46 7.87
N VAL A 52 -7.66 -11.34 6.96
CA VAL A 52 -8.13 -12.49 6.21
C VAL A 52 -7.07 -13.00 5.24
N LYS A 53 -7.07 -14.29 5.00
CA LYS A 53 -6.21 -14.93 4.01
C LYS A 53 -6.42 -14.28 2.64
N ASP A 54 -5.35 -14.15 1.88
CA ASP A 54 -5.33 -13.57 0.54
C ASP A 54 -5.63 -12.06 0.48
N ALA A 55 -5.69 -11.38 1.63
CA ALA A 55 -5.90 -9.93 1.66
C ALA A 55 -4.81 -9.18 0.88
N ALA A 56 -3.55 -9.54 1.06
CA ALA A 56 -2.44 -8.89 0.35
C ALA A 56 -2.58 -9.04 -1.17
N ALA A 57 -2.94 -10.23 -1.65
CA ALA A 57 -3.13 -10.48 -3.09
C ALA A 57 -4.25 -9.63 -3.68
N GLU A 58 -5.37 -9.50 -2.97
CA GLU A 58 -6.49 -8.66 -3.43
C GLU A 58 -6.13 -7.18 -3.46
N LEU A 59 -5.41 -6.70 -2.45
CA LEU A 59 -4.96 -5.31 -2.40
C LEU A 59 -3.93 -5.00 -3.50
N LEU A 60 -3.00 -5.92 -3.74
CA LEU A 60 -2.01 -5.77 -4.82
C LEU A 60 -2.71 -5.67 -6.19
N ALA A 61 -3.69 -6.54 -6.44
CA ALA A 61 -4.47 -6.50 -7.67
C ALA A 61 -5.26 -5.20 -7.81
N ALA A 62 -5.76 -4.67 -6.70
CA ALA A 62 -6.52 -3.42 -6.68
C ALA A 62 -5.68 -2.19 -7.10
N LEU A 63 -4.37 -2.23 -6.91
CA LEU A 63 -3.48 -1.13 -7.32
C LEU A 63 -3.53 -0.86 -8.82
N ASP A 64 -3.86 -1.87 -9.62
CA ASP A 64 -3.90 -1.77 -11.08
C ASP A 64 -5.30 -1.48 -11.63
N VAL A 65 -6.29 -1.28 -10.75
CA VAL A 65 -7.68 -0.98 -11.17
C VAL A 65 -7.83 0.53 -11.34
N PRO A 66 -8.08 1.02 -12.58
CA PRO A 66 -8.16 2.48 -12.83
C PRO A 66 -9.21 3.20 -11.99
N ASP A 67 -10.37 2.59 -11.76
CA ASP A 67 -11.45 3.19 -10.99
C ASP A 67 -11.08 3.38 -9.51
N LEU A 68 -10.05 2.70 -9.03
CA LEU A 68 -9.59 2.76 -7.65
C LEU A 68 -8.41 3.74 -7.46
N GLU A 69 -7.99 4.45 -8.50
CA GLU A 69 -6.93 5.46 -8.40
C GLU A 69 -7.18 6.46 -7.25
N PRO A 70 -8.40 6.99 -7.04
CA PRO A 70 -8.64 7.94 -5.95
C PRO A 70 -8.40 7.39 -4.55
N VAL A 71 -8.37 6.07 -4.39
CA VAL A 71 -8.14 5.42 -3.08
C VAL A 71 -6.82 4.65 -3.04
N ARG A 72 -5.95 4.84 -4.02
CA ARG A 72 -4.67 4.11 -4.10
C ARG A 72 -3.79 4.35 -2.86
N THR A 73 -3.74 5.57 -2.34
CA THR A 73 -3.00 5.85 -1.11
C THR A 73 -3.55 5.06 0.08
N THR A 74 -4.86 4.90 0.17
CA THR A 74 -5.49 4.08 1.21
C THR A 74 -5.16 2.60 1.03
N ILE A 75 -5.15 2.10 -0.21
CA ILE A 75 -4.74 0.73 -0.50
C ILE A 75 -3.30 0.51 -0.01
N LEU A 76 -2.39 1.40 -0.37
CA LEU A 76 -0.99 1.31 0.05
C LEU A 76 -0.84 1.39 1.57
N ALA A 77 -1.56 2.30 2.21
CA ALA A 77 -1.53 2.44 3.66
C ALA A 77 -2.07 1.21 4.38
N THR A 78 -2.97 0.47 3.76
CA THR A 78 -3.53 -0.76 4.33
C THR A 78 -2.45 -1.82 4.56
N PHE A 79 -1.48 -1.95 3.65
CA PHE A 79 -0.42 -2.96 3.79
C PHE A 79 0.34 -2.80 5.11
N TRP A 80 0.74 -1.58 5.45
CA TRP A 80 1.51 -1.38 6.67
C TRP A 80 0.62 -1.25 7.91
N ASN A 81 -0.56 -0.64 7.80
CA ASN A 81 -1.49 -0.53 8.93
C ASN A 81 -1.99 -1.90 9.40
N ALA A 82 -2.32 -2.78 8.47
CA ALA A 82 -2.79 -4.13 8.77
C ALA A 82 -1.64 -5.11 9.05
N GLY A 83 -0.40 -4.71 8.81
CA GLY A 83 0.77 -5.55 9.04
C GLY A 83 0.84 -6.76 8.11
N LEU A 84 0.44 -6.58 6.85
CA LEU A 84 0.43 -7.68 5.88
C LEU A 84 1.84 -8.00 5.40
N ASP A 85 2.12 -9.30 5.23
CA ASP A 85 3.40 -9.75 4.70
C ASP A 85 3.44 -9.56 3.18
N VAL A 86 4.38 -8.75 2.72
CA VAL A 86 4.53 -8.42 1.29
C VAL A 86 5.97 -8.65 0.81
N ARG A 87 6.72 -9.51 1.51
CA ARG A 87 8.16 -9.73 1.23
C ARG A 87 8.46 -10.13 -0.20
N GLU A 88 7.55 -10.78 -0.88
CA GLU A 88 7.75 -11.23 -2.27
C GLU A 88 7.35 -10.19 -3.31
N HIS A 89 6.97 -8.97 -2.88
CA HIS A 89 6.38 -7.95 -3.73
C HIS A 89 7.08 -6.59 -3.66
N LEU A 90 8.35 -6.56 -3.28
CA LEU A 90 9.12 -5.32 -3.21
C LEU A 90 9.08 -4.53 -4.52
N ASP A 91 9.16 -5.23 -5.64
CA ASP A 91 9.12 -4.63 -6.97
C ASP A 91 7.85 -3.81 -7.22
N VAL A 92 6.71 -4.25 -6.70
CA VAL A 92 5.43 -3.51 -6.83
C VAL A 92 5.52 -2.16 -6.13
N PHE A 93 6.03 -2.14 -4.90
CA PHE A 93 6.12 -0.90 -4.12
C PHE A 93 7.16 0.06 -4.68
N VAL A 94 8.28 -0.47 -5.17
CA VAL A 94 9.31 0.35 -5.83
C VAL A 94 8.76 0.95 -7.13
N SER A 95 8.09 0.16 -7.96
CA SER A 95 7.48 0.64 -9.20
C SER A 95 6.41 1.70 -8.95
N THR A 96 5.57 1.49 -7.94
CA THR A 96 4.52 2.44 -7.58
C THR A 96 5.11 3.74 -7.03
N ALA A 97 6.17 3.65 -6.23
CA ALA A 97 6.86 4.83 -5.71
C ALA A 97 7.46 5.68 -6.85
N ILE A 98 8.05 5.04 -7.83
CA ILE A 98 8.70 5.72 -8.97
C ILE A 98 7.65 6.39 -9.86
N ALA A 99 6.60 5.69 -10.22
CA ALA A 99 5.60 6.14 -11.18
C ALA A 99 4.47 6.97 -10.58
N GLY A 100 4.21 6.84 -9.28
CA GLY A 100 3.05 7.42 -8.62
C GLY A 100 3.24 8.87 -8.18
N THR A 101 2.23 9.38 -7.48
CA THR A 101 2.27 10.71 -6.88
C THR A 101 3.22 10.74 -5.67
N ALA A 102 3.51 11.94 -5.16
CA ALA A 102 4.32 12.09 -3.96
C ALA A 102 3.67 11.36 -2.75
N ASP A 103 2.35 11.44 -2.63
CA ASP A 103 1.63 10.77 -1.55
C ASP A 103 1.72 9.25 -1.68
N GLU A 104 1.61 8.72 -2.88
CA GLU A 104 1.79 7.28 -3.15
C GLU A 104 3.22 6.83 -2.86
N CYS A 105 4.20 7.66 -3.22
CA CYS A 105 5.60 7.40 -2.92
C CYS A 105 5.84 7.32 -1.41
N PHE A 106 5.25 8.24 -0.65
CA PHE A 106 5.34 8.25 0.82
C PHE A 106 4.77 6.95 1.42
N GLU A 107 3.61 6.51 0.96
CA GLU A 107 3.01 5.28 1.45
C GLU A 107 3.87 4.05 1.10
N CYS A 108 4.45 4.01 -0.08
CA CYS A 108 5.38 2.93 -0.47
C CYS A 108 6.62 2.91 0.41
N LEU A 109 7.18 4.08 0.72
CA LEU A 109 8.31 4.18 1.67
C LEU A 109 7.93 3.58 3.02
N THR A 110 6.74 3.89 3.52
CA THR A 110 6.26 3.37 4.80
C THR A 110 6.12 1.85 4.77
N VAL A 111 5.61 1.28 3.68
CA VAL A 111 5.55 -0.18 3.49
C VAL A 111 6.95 -0.79 3.57
N VAL A 112 7.91 -0.20 2.85
CA VAL A 112 9.29 -0.70 2.82
C VAL A 112 9.93 -0.65 4.20
N GLU A 113 9.72 0.43 4.95
CA GLU A 113 10.25 0.59 6.30
C GLU A 113 9.65 -0.42 7.30
N ASN A 114 8.38 -0.75 7.14
CA ASN A 114 7.66 -1.63 8.08
C ASN A 114 7.88 -3.11 7.83
N GLN A 115 8.26 -3.51 6.62
CA GLN A 115 8.58 -4.90 6.33
C GLN A 115 10.01 -5.20 6.78
N GLU A 116 10.18 -6.12 7.71
CA GLU A 116 11.48 -6.41 8.29
C GLU A 116 12.42 -7.16 7.34
N ILE A 117 11.88 -8.09 6.57
CA ILE A 117 12.65 -8.97 5.71
C ILE A 117 12.26 -8.77 4.26
N TRP A 118 13.26 -8.44 3.44
CA TRP A 118 13.13 -8.40 1.98
C TRP A 118 14.15 -9.36 1.35
N PRO A 119 13.79 -10.11 0.31
CA PRO A 119 14.76 -10.99 -0.38
C PRO A 119 15.95 -10.18 -0.92
N GLU A 120 17.15 -10.64 -0.70
CA GLU A 120 18.38 -9.94 -1.05
C GLU A 120 18.43 -9.53 -2.53
N ARG A 121 18.06 -10.43 -3.43
CA ARG A 121 18.06 -10.16 -4.87
C ARG A 121 17.12 -9.01 -5.24
N ALA A 122 15.92 -9.00 -4.66
CA ALA A 122 14.95 -7.94 -4.87
C ALA A 122 15.48 -6.60 -4.34
N VAL A 123 16.14 -6.63 -3.18
CA VAL A 123 16.75 -5.44 -2.58
C VAL A 123 17.82 -4.84 -3.51
N ARG A 124 18.73 -5.66 -4.02
CA ARG A 124 19.80 -5.20 -4.91
C ARG A 124 19.26 -4.59 -6.20
N THR A 125 18.29 -5.24 -6.82
CA THR A 125 17.64 -4.72 -8.03
C THR A 125 16.93 -3.40 -7.74
N SER A 126 16.22 -3.32 -6.62
CA SER A 126 15.48 -2.12 -6.21
C SER A 126 16.38 -0.94 -5.93
N ILE A 127 17.53 -1.16 -5.28
CA ILE A 127 18.51 -0.10 -5.00
C ILE A 127 18.96 0.57 -6.30
N THR A 128 19.28 -0.21 -7.33
CA THR A 128 19.68 0.32 -8.63
C THR A 128 18.56 1.12 -9.29
N ARG A 129 17.34 0.58 -9.26
CA ARG A 129 16.17 1.26 -9.84
C ARG A 129 15.88 2.59 -9.13
N LEU A 130 15.94 2.61 -7.80
CA LEU A 130 15.68 3.81 -7.00
C LEU A 130 16.76 4.89 -7.23
N ARG A 131 18.01 4.47 -7.32
CA ARG A 131 19.11 5.39 -7.62
C ARG A 131 18.89 6.09 -8.96
N ASN A 132 18.57 5.33 -9.99
CA ASN A 132 18.34 5.87 -11.33
C ASN A 132 17.09 6.76 -11.36
N ALA A 133 16.02 6.34 -10.72
CA ALA A 133 14.78 7.11 -10.65
C ALA A 133 14.96 8.43 -9.91
N ALA A 134 15.69 8.43 -8.78
CA ALA A 134 15.95 9.64 -8.02
C ALA A 134 16.76 10.66 -8.82
N SER A 135 17.70 10.19 -9.64
CA SER A 135 18.51 11.07 -10.50
C SER A 135 17.69 11.71 -11.63
N ALA A 136 16.60 11.08 -12.04
CA ALA A 136 15.75 11.55 -13.14
C ALA A 136 14.50 12.31 -12.66
N GLU A 137 14.16 12.22 -11.36
CA GLU A 137 12.94 12.81 -10.81
C GLU A 137 13.07 14.32 -10.64
N ALA A 138 12.03 15.06 -11.08
CA ALA A 138 11.98 16.51 -10.98
C ALA A 138 11.40 17.02 -9.66
N ASP A 139 10.51 16.22 -9.02
CA ASP A 139 9.88 16.59 -7.75
C ASP A 139 10.83 16.34 -6.59
N GLU A 140 11.25 17.42 -5.93
CA GLU A 140 12.22 17.35 -4.83
C GLU A 140 11.75 16.47 -3.67
N TYR A 141 10.45 16.47 -3.37
CA TYR A 141 9.88 15.59 -2.32
C TYR A 141 10.02 14.13 -2.70
N LYS A 142 9.71 13.80 -3.95
CA LYS A 142 9.87 12.42 -4.43
C LYS A 142 11.35 12.01 -4.44
N VAL A 143 12.24 12.90 -4.87
CA VAL A 143 13.69 12.61 -4.84
C VAL A 143 14.11 12.22 -3.43
N ALA A 144 13.73 13.02 -2.43
CA ALA A 144 14.09 12.75 -1.03
C ALA A 144 13.55 11.41 -0.56
N MET A 145 12.30 11.08 -0.90
CA MET A 145 11.68 9.81 -0.51
C MET A 145 12.29 8.61 -1.23
N LEU A 146 12.59 8.73 -2.51
CA LEU A 146 13.25 7.66 -3.28
C LEU A 146 14.65 7.38 -2.73
N ARG A 147 15.40 8.42 -2.37
CA ARG A 147 16.71 8.27 -1.74
C ARG A 147 16.62 7.65 -0.36
N ASN A 148 15.59 8.02 0.41
CA ASN A 148 15.34 7.46 1.72
C ASN A 148 14.99 5.96 1.61
N MET A 149 14.15 5.59 0.64
CA MET A 149 13.83 4.19 0.38
C MET A 149 15.08 3.40 -0.02
N GLN A 150 15.92 3.96 -0.86
CA GLN A 150 17.21 3.38 -1.24
C GLN A 150 18.06 3.12 0.01
N GLN A 151 18.16 4.10 0.89
CA GLN A 151 18.96 3.99 2.12
C GLN A 151 18.42 2.89 3.05
N VAL A 152 17.11 2.82 3.23
CA VAL A 152 16.49 1.76 4.05
C VAL A 152 16.87 0.39 3.51
N LEU A 153 16.80 0.20 2.19
CA LEU A 153 17.14 -1.08 1.57
C LEU A 153 18.64 -1.39 1.68
N GLU A 154 19.49 -0.38 1.56
CA GLU A 154 20.95 -0.56 1.74
C GLU A 154 21.26 -0.99 3.18
N GLU A 155 20.59 -0.41 4.16
CA GLU A 155 20.72 -0.80 5.57
C GLU A 155 20.27 -2.25 5.80
N ARG A 156 19.16 -2.65 5.21
CA ARG A 156 18.67 -4.04 5.30
C ARG A 156 19.68 -5.01 4.71
N LEU A 157 20.30 -4.65 3.60
CA LEU A 157 21.33 -5.45 2.94
C LEU A 157 22.57 -5.57 3.83
N GLY A 158 23.01 -4.46 4.42
CA GLY A 158 24.15 -4.42 5.33
C GLY A 158 23.93 -5.27 6.59
N LEU A 159 22.73 -5.22 7.16
CA LEU A 159 22.36 -6.05 8.32
C LEU A 159 22.38 -7.53 7.99
N GLY A 160 21.87 -7.91 6.79
CA GLY A 160 21.92 -9.29 6.32
C GLY A 160 23.35 -9.80 6.19
N GLN A 161 24.25 -8.99 5.66
CA GLN A 161 25.69 -9.32 5.53
C GLN A 161 26.38 -9.44 6.89
N ALA A 162 25.99 -8.64 7.86
CA ALA A 162 26.59 -8.65 9.19
C ALA A 162 26.25 -9.93 9.98
N HIS A 163 25.23 -10.65 9.59
CA HIS A 163 24.80 -11.90 10.25
C HIS A 163 25.29 -13.18 9.53
N GLU A 164 25.96 -13.00 8.40
CA GLU A 164 26.65 -14.10 7.71
C GLU A 164 28.03 -14.31 8.32
#